data_f559dca0b6a706771380869579344e7c
#
_entry.id   f559dca0b6a706771380869579344e7c
#
_cell.length_a   1.000
_cell.length_b   1.000
_cell.length_c   1.000
_cell.angle_alpha   90.00
_cell.angle_beta   90.00
_cell.angle_gamma   90.00
#
_symmetry.space_group_name_H-M   'P 1'
#
loop_
_entity.id
_entity.type
_entity.pdbx_description
1 polymer ?
#
loop_
_entity_poly.entity_id
_entity_poly.type
_entity_poly.pdbx_seq_one_letter_code
_entity_poly.pdbx_strand_id
1 'polypeptide(L)'
;MKKYLLPESGTFYKANLHCHTVCSDGRYTPEQIKQKYLAEGYAVVAFSDHNRILPHPELRSDDFLPLTAIEIDFNAPTEPWSHASVYHLNYFSPDPDRDTFVPFERVYDVDAVSDLNLRAAKEGFLVQYNHPRWSFQQAADFLPLKGLWGFEVYNTGCEIEMQNGWADYEFELCCRAGMRVVPTATDDNHNVAMDEASPYNDSFGGWSMIKAASLTYADIFEAMKRGEMYATTGPEIRELWVENGVMHVVTSPCCAISFLTSGRETSTVRAHGDSLTEHRFAVPEHVKFVRVQAADANGGRAFSRPYDISELL
;
A
#
# COMPACT_ATOMS: atom_id res chain seq x y z
N MET A 1 17.36 0.45 -24.90
CA MET A 1 17.00 -0.92 -24.44
C MET A 1 15.74 -0.79 -23.55
N LYS A 2 14.78 -1.70 -23.70
CA LYS A 2 13.54 -1.70 -22.88
C LYS A 2 13.85 -2.25 -21.48
N LYS A 3 13.49 -1.52 -20.43
CA LYS A 3 13.62 -1.91 -19.03
C LYS A 3 12.24 -1.86 -18.38
N TYR A 4 11.74 -2.99 -17.92
CA TYR A 4 10.47 -3.08 -17.22
C TYR A 4 10.59 -2.56 -15.79
N LEU A 5 9.62 -1.76 -15.36
CA LEU A 5 9.47 -1.18 -14.02
C LEU A 5 8.45 -1.98 -13.18
N LEU A 6 7.50 -2.63 -13.86
CA LEU A 6 6.78 -3.80 -13.37
C LEU A 6 7.25 -4.99 -14.20
N PRO A 7 7.54 -6.17 -13.61
CA PRO A 7 8.09 -7.32 -14.35
C PRO A 7 7.28 -7.63 -15.62
N GLU A 8 7.98 -7.97 -16.72
CA GLU A 8 7.31 -8.38 -17.97
C GLU A 8 6.52 -9.68 -17.79
N SER A 9 7.15 -10.64 -17.10
CA SER A 9 6.57 -11.94 -16.76
C SER A 9 6.02 -11.97 -15.34
N GLY A 10 5.27 -13.02 -15.01
CA GLY A 10 4.64 -13.20 -13.71
C GLY A 10 3.15 -12.89 -13.74
N THR A 11 2.50 -13.15 -12.61
CA THR A 11 1.06 -12.96 -12.41
C THR A 11 0.83 -11.80 -11.45
N PHE A 12 -0.20 -11.01 -11.69
CA PHE A 12 -0.69 -10.05 -10.71
C PHE A 12 -1.58 -10.74 -9.68
N TYR A 13 -1.23 -10.64 -8.42
CA TYR A 13 -1.99 -11.12 -7.28
C TYR A 13 -2.65 -9.96 -6.55
N LYS A 14 -3.97 -10.00 -6.45
CA LYS A 14 -4.76 -9.03 -5.70
C LYS A 14 -4.52 -9.23 -4.20
N ALA A 15 -4.15 -8.17 -3.49
CA ALA A 15 -3.75 -8.24 -2.09
C ALA A 15 -4.47 -7.18 -1.25
N ASN A 16 -4.95 -7.57 -0.05
CA ASN A 16 -5.21 -6.63 1.04
C ASN A 16 -4.06 -6.70 2.03
N LEU A 17 -3.38 -5.56 2.25
CA LEU A 17 -2.18 -5.47 3.09
C LEU A 17 -2.47 -4.87 4.50
N HIS A 18 -3.74 -4.75 4.88
CA HIS A 18 -4.16 -4.28 6.20
C HIS A 18 -5.50 -4.91 6.57
N CYS A 19 -5.48 -5.82 7.54
CA CYS A 19 -6.65 -6.63 7.90
C CYS A 19 -6.63 -6.97 9.39
N HIS A 20 -7.76 -6.75 10.06
CA HIS A 20 -8.02 -7.12 11.46
C HIS A 20 -8.98 -8.30 11.55
N THR A 21 -8.78 -9.13 12.58
CA THR A 21 -9.58 -10.32 12.84
C THR A 21 -10.05 -10.33 14.29
N VAL A 22 -10.78 -11.37 14.69
CA VAL A 22 -11.14 -11.60 16.10
C VAL A 22 -9.92 -11.80 17.03
N CYS A 23 -8.71 -11.88 16.45
CA CYS A 23 -7.46 -11.92 17.24
C CYS A 23 -7.11 -10.57 17.85
N SER A 24 -7.62 -9.46 17.31
CA SER A 24 -7.58 -8.13 17.91
C SER A 24 -8.99 -7.57 18.11
N ASP A 25 -9.50 -6.80 17.18
CA ASP A 25 -10.76 -6.06 17.29
C ASP A 25 -11.68 -6.18 16.05
N GLY A 26 -11.26 -6.95 15.04
CA GLY A 26 -12.10 -7.36 13.93
C GLY A 26 -13.22 -8.33 14.35
N ARG A 27 -14.16 -8.59 13.45
CA ARG A 27 -15.36 -9.43 13.73
C ARG A 27 -15.30 -10.81 13.10
N TYR A 28 -14.48 -11.00 12.07
CA TYR A 28 -14.34 -12.28 11.40
C TYR A 28 -13.10 -13.04 11.87
N THR A 29 -13.21 -14.39 11.88
CA THR A 29 -12.03 -15.24 12.10
C THR A 29 -11.12 -15.20 10.87
N PRO A 30 -9.83 -15.55 11.00
CA PRO A 30 -8.92 -15.64 9.86
C PRO A 30 -9.45 -16.53 8.72
N GLU A 31 -10.15 -17.62 9.03
CA GLU A 31 -10.77 -18.49 8.03
C GLU A 31 -11.93 -17.82 7.29
N GLN A 32 -12.75 -17.04 8.01
CA GLN A 32 -13.84 -16.27 7.41
C GLN A 32 -13.29 -15.16 6.50
N ILE A 33 -12.22 -14.47 6.90
CA ILE A 33 -11.50 -13.52 6.08
C ILE A 33 -11.01 -14.20 4.79
N LYS A 34 -10.30 -15.32 4.90
CA LYS A 34 -9.86 -16.11 3.73
C LYS A 34 -11.00 -16.39 2.76
N GLN A 35 -12.12 -16.91 3.25
CA GLN A 35 -13.27 -17.28 2.41
C GLN A 35 -13.85 -16.07 1.68
N LYS A 36 -14.01 -14.94 2.38
CA LYS A 36 -14.58 -13.72 1.82
C LYS A 36 -13.66 -13.07 0.79
N TYR A 37 -12.39 -12.94 1.11
CA TYR A 37 -11.41 -12.32 0.23
C TYR A 37 -11.14 -13.16 -1.02
N LEU A 38 -11.11 -14.50 -0.91
CA LEU A 38 -11.05 -15.39 -2.07
C LEU A 38 -12.25 -15.22 -3.00
N ALA A 39 -13.46 -15.08 -2.45
CA ALA A 39 -14.68 -14.88 -3.25
C ALA A 39 -14.62 -13.59 -4.08
N GLU A 40 -13.89 -12.56 -3.60
CA GLU A 40 -13.65 -11.28 -4.27
C GLU A 40 -12.34 -11.25 -5.10
N GLY A 41 -11.74 -12.44 -5.33
CA GLY A 41 -10.56 -12.61 -6.18
C GLY A 41 -9.24 -12.17 -5.55
N TYR A 42 -9.18 -11.98 -4.23
CA TYR A 42 -7.91 -11.75 -3.55
C TYR A 42 -7.15 -13.06 -3.37
N ALA A 43 -5.86 -13.01 -3.63
CA ALA A 43 -4.95 -14.15 -3.43
C ALA A 43 -4.05 -13.96 -2.20
N VAL A 44 -3.91 -12.72 -1.69
CA VAL A 44 -3.01 -12.39 -0.59
C VAL A 44 -3.74 -11.51 0.43
N VAL A 45 -3.66 -11.87 1.71
CA VAL A 45 -4.12 -11.02 2.82
C VAL A 45 -3.04 -10.96 3.89
N ALA A 46 -2.66 -9.75 4.30
CA ALA A 46 -1.80 -9.56 5.45
C ALA A 46 -2.66 -9.48 6.71
N PHE A 47 -2.48 -10.44 7.60
CA PHE A 47 -3.13 -10.43 8.92
C PHE A 47 -2.30 -9.55 9.85
N SER A 48 -2.76 -8.33 10.05
CA SER A 48 -2.07 -7.26 10.79
C SER A 48 -2.77 -6.91 12.10
N ASP A 49 -3.30 -7.89 12.79
CA ASP A 49 -3.97 -7.71 14.07
C ASP A 49 -3.17 -6.83 15.02
N HIS A 50 -3.85 -5.94 15.76
CA HIS A 50 -3.23 -4.97 16.66
C HIS A 50 -2.32 -5.63 17.70
N ASN A 51 -1.05 -5.23 17.71
CA ASN A 51 -0.07 -5.60 18.71
C ASN A 51 0.18 -7.11 18.86
N ARG A 52 -0.18 -7.89 17.84
CA ARG A 52 -0.02 -9.35 17.80
C ARG A 52 0.51 -9.77 16.43
N ILE A 53 1.68 -10.40 16.42
CA ILE A 53 2.15 -11.08 15.24
C ILE A 53 1.71 -12.54 15.31
N LEU A 54 0.83 -12.94 14.41
CA LEU A 54 0.21 -14.26 14.39
C LEU A 54 0.36 -14.88 13.00
N PRO A 55 1.16 -15.93 12.84
CA PRO A 55 1.22 -16.67 11.58
C PRO A 55 -0.03 -17.54 11.42
N HIS A 56 -0.48 -17.72 10.18
CA HIS A 56 -1.64 -18.53 9.82
C HIS A 56 -1.26 -19.60 8.78
N PRO A 57 -0.34 -20.54 9.09
CA PRO A 57 0.08 -21.56 8.12
C PRO A 57 -1.06 -22.46 7.65
N GLU A 58 -2.09 -22.65 8.48
CA GLU A 58 -3.29 -23.45 8.19
C GLU A 58 -4.16 -22.84 7.07
N LEU A 59 -4.01 -21.55 6.81
CA LEU A 59 -4.78 -20.86 5.75
C LEU A 59 -4.13 -20.95 4.37
N ARG A 60 -2.87 -21.38 4.27
CA ARG A 60 -2.15 -21.47 2.99
C ARG A 60 -2.82 -22.49 2.08
N SER A 61 -3.02 -22.13 0.81
CA SER A 61 -3.54 -23.00 -0.24
C SER A 61 -2.94 -22.57 -1.59
N ASP A 62 -3.24 -23.31 -2.67
CA ASP A 62 -2.73 -23.01 -4.00
C ASP A 62 -3.23 -21.66 -4.55
N ASP A 63 -4.33 -21.14 -4.00
CA ASP A 63 -5.01 -19.90 -4.41
C ASP A 63 -5.00 -18.81 -3.35
N PHE A 64 -4.46 -19.06 -2.13
CA PHE A 64 -4.44 -18.08 -1.04
C PHE A 64 -3.15 -18.11 -0.22
N LEU A 65 -2.58 -16.94 0.00
CA LEU A 65 -1.39 -16.72 0.81
C LEU A 65 -1.67 -15.75 1.97
N PRO A 66 -1.68 -16.21 3.23
CA PRO A 66 -1.64 -15.30 4.38
C PRO A 66 -0.25 -14.71 4.53
N LEU A 67 -0.13 -13.39 4.57
CA LEU A 67 1.09 -12.70 4.97
C LEU A 67 1.08 -12.48 6.48
N THR A 68 2.17 -12.85 7.13
CA THR A 68 2.37 -12.62 8.56
C THR A 68 2.75 -11.18 8.80
N ALA A 69 1.91 -10.47 9.55
CA ALA A 69 2.09 -9.04 9.83
C ALA A 69 1.64 -8.70 11.26
N ILE A 70 1.88 -7.47 11.65
CA ILE A 70 1.41 -6.87 12.90
C ILE A 70 1.19 -5.38 12.66
N GLU A 71 0.09 -4.83 13.17
CA GLU A 71 -0.06 -3.39 13.31
C GLU A 71 0.31 -2.95 14.72
N ILE A 72 1.12 -1.88 14.81
CA ILE A 72 1.53 -1.29 16.08
C ILE A 72 1.08 0.17 16.11
N ASP A 73 0.43 0.53 17.22
CA ASP A 73 -0.02 1.88 17.52
C ASP A 73 0.90 2.58 18.55
N PHE A 74 1.10 3.88 18.33
CA PHE A 74 1.72 4.79 19.30
C PHE A 74 0.82 5.99 19.47
N ASN A 75 0.25 6.16 20.66
CA ASN A 75 -0.74 7.20 20.94
C ASN A 75 -0.11 8.39 21.62
N ALA A 76 -0.40 9.60 21.13
CA ALA A 76 -0.04 10.83 21.85
C ALA A 76 -0.77 10.87 23.22
N PRO A 77 -0.15 11.41 24.26
CA PRO A 77 -0.75 11.49 25.59
C PRO A 77 -1.80 12.62 25.65
N THR A 78 -2.85 12.51 24.84
CA THR A 78 -3.94 13.50 24.72
C THR A 78 -5.24 12.91 25.25
N GLU A 79 -5.97 13.69 26.06
CA GLU A 79 -7.28 13.30 26.57
C GLU A 79 -8.38 14.26 26.06
N PRO A 80 -9.54 13.74 25.63
CA PRO A 80 -9.83 12.31 25.48
C PRO A 80 -9.04 11.69 24.31
N TRP A 81 -8.81 10.37 24.34
CA TRP A 81 -8.08 9.64 23.30
C TRP A 81 -8.58 9.93 21.87
N SER A 82 -9.87 10.14 21.69
CA SER A 82 -10.47 10.49 20.38
C SER A 82 -9.90 11.77 19.74
N HIS A 83 -9.08 12.53 20.46
CA HIS A 83 -8.40 13.73 19.96
C HIS A 83 -6.88 13.52 19.88
N ALA A 84 -6.38 12.34 20.23
CA ALA A 84 -4.97 12.04 20.17
C ALA A 84 -4.51 11.83 18.73
N SER A 85 -3.35 12.39 18.38
CA SER A 85 -2.62 11.93 17.20
C SER A 85 -2.00 10.57 17.47
N VAL A 86 -1.99 9.69 16.48
CA VAL A 86 -1.45 8.34 16.62
C VAL A 86 -0.51 8.01 15.46
N TYR A 87 0.53 7.19 15.71
CA TYR A 87 1.23 6.49 14.63
C TYR A 87 0.67 5.08 14.57
N HIS A 88 0.21 4.66 13.40
CA HIS A 88 -0.12 3.28 13.09
C HIS A 88 0.81 2.79 11.99
N LEU A 89 1.46 1.65 12.22
CA LEU A 89 2.40 1.08 11.27
C LEU A 89 2.20 -0.43 11.16
N ASN A 90 2.13 -0.93 9.93
CA ASN A 90 2.18 -2.35 9.64
C ASN A 90 3.61 -2.80 9.42
N TYR A 91 3.96 -3.93 10.02
CA TYR A 91 5.25 -4.60 9.86
C TYR A 91 5.00 -5.98 9.26
N PHE A 92 5.41 -6.17 7.99
CA PHE A 92 5.28 -7.44 7.28
C PHE A 92 6.54 -8.27 7.52
N SER A 93 6.36 -9.50 8.01
CA SER A 93 7.48 -10.39 8.31
C SER A 93 8.08 -11.02 7.05
N PRO A 94 9.42 -11.13 6.94
CA PRO A 94 10.05 -11.93 5.90
C PRO A 94 9.88 -13.44 6.12
N ASP A 95 9.57 -13.83 7.36
CA ASP A 95 9.36 -15.22 7.77
C ASP A 95 7.86 -15.49 7.92
N PRO A 96 7.30 -16.42 7.13
CA PRO A 96 5.88 -16.76 7.16
C PRO A 96 5.40 -17.34 8.49
N ASP A 97 6.30 -17.88 9.30
CA ASP A 97 5.97 -18.58 10.55
C ASP A 97 6.44 -17.79 11.79
N ARG A 98 6.77 -16.51 11.60
CA ARG A 98 7.19 -15.59 12.66
C ARG A 98 6.06 -15.37 13.68
N ASP A 99 6.34 -15.63 14.95
CA ASP A 99 5.40 -15.50 16.09
C ASP A 99 5.84 -14.46 17.13
N THR A 100 7.00 -13.84 16.94
CA THR A 100 7.56 -12.82 17.84
C THR A 100 7.97 -11.57 17.08
N PHE A 101 7.72 -10.42 17.67
CA PHE A 101 8.14 -9.14 17.12
C PHE A 101 9.38 -8.58 17.83
N VAL A 102 10.01 -7.58 17.21
CA VAL A 102 11.15 -6.82 17.79
C VAL A 102 10.73 -6.18 19.11
N PRO A 103 11.46 -6.38 20.22
CA PRO A 103 11.12 -5.72 21.48
C PRO A 103 11.17 -4.19 21.37
N PHE A 104 10.17 -3.49 21.90
CA PHE A 104 10.12 -2.03 21.91
C PHE A 104 9.39 -1.47 23.12
N GLU A 105 9.63 -0.21 23.41
CA GLU A 105 8.84 0.59 24.35
C GLU A 105 7.85 1.46 23.55
N ARG A 106 6.62 1.55 24.04
CA ARG A 106 5.57 2.31 23.36
C ARG A 106 5.65 3.78 23.77
N VAL A 107 6.34 4.57 22.97
CA VAL A 107 6.52 6.00 23.17
C VAL A 107 6.07 6.75 21.93
N TYR A 108 5.16 7.71 22.07
CA TYR A 108 4.77 8.62 21.00
C TYR A 108 5.88 9.67 20.78
N ASP A 109 6.85 9.28 19.99
CA ASP A 109 7.99 10.11 19.61
C ASP A 109 8.53 9.65 18.25
N VAL A 110 8.76 10.56 17.34
CA VAL A 110 9.17 10.24 15.96
C VAL A 110 10.53 9.54 15.87
N ASP A 111 11.46 9.85 16.77
CA ASP A 111 12.77 9.21 16.78
C ASP A 111 12.68 7.79 17.38
N ALA A 112 11.84 7.58 18.40
CA ALA A 112 11.58 6.26 18.97
C ALA A 112 10.87 5.34 17.96
N VAL A 113 9.87 5.83 17.24
CA VAL A 113 9.19 5.09 16.17
C VAL A 113 10.17 4.79 15.03
N SER A 114 10.99 5.75 14.63
CA SER A 114 12.01 5.55 13.58
C SER A 114 13.08 4.51 13.99
N ASP A 115 13.49 4.50 15.27
CA ASP A 115 14.43 3.48 15.79
C ASP A 115 13.82 2.08 15.68
N LEU A 116 12.55 1.90 16.09
CA LEU A 116 11.85 0.62 15.93
C LEU A 116 11.78 0.21 14.47
N ASN A 117 11.39 1.12 13.56
CA ASN A 117 11.31 0.84 12.13
C ASN A 117 12.65 0.36 11.57
N LEU A 118 13.74 1.03 11.93
CA LEU A 118 15.09 0.66 11.49
C LEU A 118 15.55 -0.70 12.04
N ARG A 119 15.21 -1.01 13.31
CA ARG A 119 15.51 -2.32 13.89
C ARG A 119 14.68 -3.43 13.24
N ALA A 120 13.40 -3.20 13.01
CA ALA A 120 12.54 -4.14 12.30
C ALA A 120 13.01 -4.35 10.84
N ALA A 121 13.35 -3.28 10.13
CA ALA A 121 13.91 -3.36 8.77
C ALA A 121 15.25 -4.13 8.74
N LYS A 122 16.08 -4.03 9.78
CA LYS A 122 17.31 -4.82 9.91
C LYS A 122 17.05 -6.31 10.08
N GLU A 123 15.93 -6.69 10.68
CA GLU A 123 15.45 -8.07 10.75
C GLU A 123 14.69 -8.52 9.47
N GLY A 124 14.60 -7.64 8.48
CA GLY A 124 13.99 -7.91 7.17
C GLY A 124 12.52 -7.54 7.05
N PHE A 125 11.89 -7.00 8.09
CA PHE A 125 10.50 -6.54 7.99
C PHE A 125 10.36 -5.40 6.97
N LEU A 126 9.26 -5.40 6.24
CA LEU A 126 8.81 -4.25 5.46
C LEU A 126 7.86 -3.41 6.32
N VAL A 127 8.14 -2.11 6.45
CA VAL A 127 7.40 -1.22 7.35
C VAL A 127 6.53 -0.28 6.54
N GLN A 128 5.22 -0.34 6.74
CA GLN A 128 4.24 0.53 6.10
C GLN A 128 3.70 1.54 7.11
N TYR A 129 3.63 2.80 6.71
CA TYR A 129 2.96 3.85 7.46
C TYR A 129 1.49 3.95 7.02
N ASN A 130 0.57 3.86 7.99
CA ASN A 130 -0.86 3.71 7.76
C ASN A 130 -1.62 5.05 7.90
N HIS A 131 -2.69 5.21 7.16
CA HIS A 131 -3.81 6.17 7.24
C HIS A 131 -3.54 7.49 8.01
N PRO A 132 -2.62 8.35 7.56
CA PRO A 132 -2.19 9.55 8.32
C PRO A 132 -3.32 10.53 8.65
N ARG A 133 -4.36 10.63 7.83
CA ARG A 133 -5.47 11.56 8.06
C ARG A 133 -6.39 11.11 9.18
N TRP A 134 -6.72 9.82 9.22
CA TRP A 134 -7.46 9.24 10.34
C TRP A 134 -6.66 9.39 11.65
N SER A 135 -5.37 9.23 11.57
CA SER A 135 -4.42 9.34 12.67
C SER A 135 -4.16 10.77 13.15
N PHE A 136 -4.80 11.78 12.56
CA PHE A 136 -4.60 13.22 12.82
C PHE A 136 -3.14 13.67 12.70
N GLN A 137 -2.36 13.00 11.84
CA GLN A 137 -0.96 13.29 11.59
C GLN A 137 -0.80 14.45 10.60
N GLN A 138 0.20 15.27 10.83
CA GLN A 138 0.62 16.35 9.95
C GLN A 138 1.97 16.06 9.31
N ALA A 139 2.37 16.84 8.31
CA ALA A 139 3.65 16.67 7.62
C ALA A 139 4.86 16.65 8.57
N ALA A 140 4.80 17.42 9.66
CA ALA A 140 5.85 17.45 10.69
C ALA A 140 5.98 16.13 11.45
N ASP A 141 4.92 15.32 11.51
CA ASP A 141 4.91 14.05 12.23
C ASP A 141 5.48 12.92 11.39
N PHE A 142 5.12 12.83 10.09
CA PHE A 142 5.50 11.68 9.26
C PHE A 142 6.71 11.90 8.34
N LEU A 143 7.00 13.14 7.90
CA LEU A 143 8.17 13.38 7.03
C LEU A 143 9.53 13.06 7.69
N PRO A 144 9.71 13.19 9.01
CA PRO A 144 10.95 12.78 9.67
C PRO A 144 11.09 11.28 9.88
N LEU A 145 10.02 10.47 9.72
CA LEU A 145 10.06 9.02 9.93
C LEU A 145 11.11 8.35 9.04
N LYS A 146 11.83 7.40 9.62
CA LYS A 146 12.86 6.60 8.96
C LYS A 146 12.47 5.12 8.92
N GLY A 147 13.09 4.37 8.00
CA GLY A 147 12.91 2.92 7.91
C GLY A 147 11.61 2.49 7.25
N LEU A 148 10.85 3.40 6.64
CA LEU A 148 9.62 3.06 5.92
C LEU A 148 9.92 2.43 4.56
N TRP A 149 9.22 1.35 4.24
CA TRP A 149 9.13 0.71 2.94
C TRP A 149 7.87 1.17 2.20
N GLY A 150 6.72 1.23 2.89
CA GLY A 150 5.41 1.48 2.31
C GLY A 150 4.66 2.66 2.92
N PHE A 151 3.65 3.12 2.18
CA PHE A 151 2.77 4.20 2.57
C PHE A 151 1.35 3.89 2.10
N GLU A 152 0.41 3.92 3.02
CA GLU A 152 -0.99 3.67 2.73
C GLU A 152 -1.63 4.91 2.10
N VAL A 153 -1.80 4.87 0.77
CA VAL A 153 -2.35 5.98 -0.02
C VAL A 153 -3.87 6.00 -0.02
N TYR A 154 -4.48 4.85 0.27
CA TYR A 154 -5.92 4.69 0.44
C TYR A 154 -6.24 3.60 1.46
N ASN A 155 -7.24 3.86 2.30
CA ASN A 155 -7.73 2.98 3.34
C ASN A 155 -9.27 3.00 3.35
N THR A 156 -9.89 1.84 3.12
CA THR A 156 -11.34 1.70 3.00
C THR A 156 -12.06 1.94 4.32
N GLY A 157 -11.54 1.39 5.44
CA GLY A 157 -12.12 1.58 6.76
C GLY A 157 -12.19 3.05 7.14
N CYS A 158 -11.09 3.78 6.97
CA CYS A 158 -11.03 5.22 7.23
C CYS A 158 -11.96 6.03 6.31
N GLU A 159 -12.12 5.61 5.05
CA GLU A 159 -13.05 6.27 4.12
C GLU A 159 -14.50 6.07 4.56
N ILE A 160 -14.85 4.86 4.99
CA ILE A 160 -16.20 4.55 5.49
C ILE A 160 -16.49 5.26 6.82
N GLU A 161 -15.51 5.29 7.74
CA GLU A 161 -15.70 5.86 9.07
C GLU A 161 -15.74 7.39 9.06
N MET A 162 -14.78 8.04 8.37
CA MET A 162 -14.55 9.48 8.49
C MET A 162 -14.45 10.22 7.15
N GLN A 163 -14.62 9.55 6.01
CA GLN A 163 -14.42 10.12 4.67
C GLN A 163 -13.01 10.73 4.47
N ASN A 164 -12.01 10.09 5.06
CA ASN A 164 -10.63 10.55 5.04
C ASN A 164 -9.62 9.47 4.66
N GLY A 165 -10.09 8.41 3.99
CA GLY A 165 -9.27 7.28 3.56
C GLY A 165 -8.19 7.62 2.52
N TRP A 166 -8.35 8.70 1.76
CA TRP A 166 -7.34 9.15 0.79
C TRP A 166 -6.22 9.93 1.45
N ALA A 167 -4.97 9.51 1.21
CA ALA A 167 -3.74 10.18 1.66
C ALA A 167 -2.78 10.46 0.48
N ASP A 168 -3.33 10.71 -0.70
CA ASP A 168 -2.58 10.97 -1.94
C ASP A 168 -1.73 12.24 -1.88
N TYR A 169 -2.17 13.27 -1.17
CA TYR A 169 -1.39 14.48 -0.93
C TYR A 169 -0.21 14.22 0.03
N GLU A 170 -0.42 13.50 1.11
CA GLU A 170 0.60 13.11 2.07
C GLU A 170 1.67 12.21 1.41
N PHE A 171 1.24 11.28 0.57
CA PHE A 171 2.15 10.48 -0.28
C PHE A 171 2.99 11.35 -1.21
N GLU A 172 2.39 12.35 -1.84
CA GLU A 172 3.13 13.32 -2.68
C GLU A 172 4.17 14.10 -1.86
N LEU A 173 3.84 14.51 -0.62
CA LEU A 173 4.80 15.17 0.27
C LEU A 173 5.98 14.25 0.60
N CYS A 174 5.74 12.98 0.90
CA CYS A 174 6.79 11.98 1.12
C CYS A 174 7.70 11.83 -0.11
N CYS A 175 7.13 11.69 -1.31
CA CYS A 175 7.90 11.61 -2.54
C CYS A 175 8.78 12.84 -2.76
N ARG A 176 8.27 14.06 -2.52
CA ARG A 176 9.01 15.32 -2.66
C ARG A 176 10.09 15.50 -1.60
N ALA A 177 9.85 15.00 -0.40
CA ALA A 177 10.85 14.96 0.67
C ALA A 177 12.00 13.97 0.39
N GLY A 178 11.89 13.15 -0.65
CA GLY A 178 12.91 12.19 -1.06
C GLY A 178 12.66 10.77 -0.56
N MET A 179 11.55 10.53 0.11
CA MET A 179 11.15 9.17 0.51
C MET A 179 10.74 8.35 -0.71
N ARG A 180 11.21 7.11 -0.78
CA ARG A 180 10.92 6.17 -1.89
C ARG A 180 10.03 5.04 -1.40
N VAL A 181 8.92 5.42 -0.78
CA VAL A 181 7.92 4.49 -0.26
C VAL A 181 7.05 3.91 -1.37
N VAL A 182 6.67 2.65 -1.22
CA VAL A 182 5.75 1.94 -2.11
C VAL A 182 4.32 2.29 -1.69
N PRO A 183 3.46 2.79 -2.59
CA PRO A 183 2.07 3.05 -2.25
C PRO A 183 1.29 1.75 -2.11
N THR A 184 0.44 1.68 -1.09
CA THR A 184 -0.53 0.61 -0.87
C THR A 184 -1.95 1.18 -0.81
N ALA A 185 -2.91 0.43 -1.31
CA ALA A 185 -4.32 0.63 -1.02
C ALA A 185 -4.81 -0.61 -0.29
N THR A 186 -5.59 -0.42 0.75
CA THR A 186 -5.93 -1.47 1.71
C THR A 186 -7.35 -1.28 2.22
N ASP A 187 -7.82 -2.24 2.98
CA ASP A 187 -9.13 -2.17 3.59
C ASP A 187 -9.09 -1.72 5.05
N ASP A 188 -8.11 -2.18 5.85
CA ASP A 188 -8.11 -1.97 7.29
C ASP A 188 -9.46 -2.41 7.90
N ASN A 189 -9.89 -3.56 7.42
CA ASN A 189 -11.22 -4.06 7.69
C ASN A 189 -11.34 -4.58 9.13
N HIS A 190 -12.34 -4.09 9.84
CA HIS A 190 -12.77 -4.59 11.14
C HIS A 190 -14.10 -5.37 11.04
N ASN A 191 -14.82 -5.19 9.93
CA ASN A 191 -16.07 -5.86 9.59
C ASN A 191 -17.16 -5.70 10.67
N VAL A 192 -17.24 -4.53 11.27
CA VAL A 192 -18.21 -4.24 12.33
C VAL A 192 -19.64 -4.42 11.85
N ALA A 193 -19.94 -4.07 10.60
CA ALA A 193 -21.24 -4.24 9.98
C ALA A 193 -21.61 -5.73 9.77
N MET A 194 -20.64 -6.63 9.60
CA MET A 194 -20.82 -8.07 9.31
C MET A 194 -21.75 -8.38 8.12
N ASP A 195 -22.03 -7.40 7.29
CA ASP A 195 -22.91 -7.47 6.12
C ASP A 195 -22.22 -6.78 4.93
N GLU A 196 -21.87 -7.54 3.91
CA GLU A 196 -21.17 -7.06 2.72
C GLU A 196 -22.03 -6.09 1.88
N ALA A 197 -23.36 -6.18 1.97
CA ALA A 197 -24.28 -5.25 1.33
C ALA A 197 -24.49 -3.95 2.15
N SER A 198 -23.92 -3.87 3.33
CA SER A 198 -24.01 -2.68 4.19
C SER A 198 -23.26 -1.50 3.56
N PRO A 199 -23.78 -0.27 3.60
CA PRO A 199 -23.01 0.93 3.25
C PRO A 199 -21.84 1.19 4.22
N TYR A 200 -21.76 0.46 5.32
CA TYR A 200 -20.66 0.50 6.30
C TYR A 200 -19.71 -0.69 6.16
N ASN A 201 -19.77 -1.41 5.02
CA ASN A 201 -18.78 -2.45 4.72
C ASN A 201 -17.41 -1.82 4.45
N ASP A 202 -16.43 -2.18 5.29
CA ASP A 202 -15.05 -1.69 5.25
C ASP A 202 -14.10 -2.63 4.48
N SER A 203 -14.65 -3.53 3.66
CA SER A 203 -13.88 -4.49 2.88
C SER A 203 -14.04 -4.26 1.38
N PHE A 204 -12.99 -4.63 0.61
CA PHE A 204 -12.95 -4.70 -0.85
C PHE A 204 -12.93 -3.35 -1.58
N GLY A 205 -12.74 -2.22 -0.87
CA GLY A 205 -12.72 -0.88 -1.46
C GLY A 205 -11.36 -0.47 -2.01
N GLY A 206 -10.26 -0.99 -1.45
CA GLY A 206 -8.90 -0.72 -1.89
C GLY A 206 -8.02 -1.97 -1.89
N TRP A 207 -7.13 -2.10 -2.87
CA TRP A 207 -6.22 -3.25 -2.93
C TRP A 207 -4.88 -2.89 -3.58
N SER A 208 -3.90 -3.73 -3.31
CA SER A 208 -2.60 -3.67 -3.95
C SER A 208 -2.47 -4.83 -4.94
N MET A 209 -1.96 -4.56 -6.15
CA MET A 209 -1.69 -5.58 -7.15
C MET A 209 -0.20 -5.90 -7.17
N ILE A 210 0.18 -7.07 -6.66
CA ILE A 210 1.58 -7.53 -6.56
C ILE A 210 1.89 -8.40 -7.76
N LYS A 211 2.95 -8.08 -8.52
CA LYS A 211 3.39 -8.88 -9.66
C LYS A 211 4.54 -9.81 -9.27
N ALA A 212 4.26 -11.09 -9.16
CA ALA A 212 5.23 -12.09 -8.72
C ALA A 212 5.29 -13.30 -9.66
N ALA A 213 6.38 -14.08 -9.57
CA ALA A 213 6.56 -15.28 -10.39
C ALA A 213 5.58 -16.38 -10.02
N SER A 214 5.29 -16.54 -8.72
CA SER A 214 4.33 -17.53 -8.20
C SER A 214 3.68 -17.03 -6.90
N LEU A 215 2.58 -17.69 -6.48
CA LEU A 215 1.90 -17.42 -5.20
C LEU A 215 2.61 -18.15 -4.05
N THR A 216 3.91 -17.93 -3.92
CA THR A 216 4.68 -18.38 -2.76
C THR A 216 5.03 -17.21 -1.86
N TYR A 217 5.22 -17.47 -0.57
CA TYR A 217 5.57 -16.42 0.39
C TYR A 217 6.84 -15.67 -0.05
N ALA A 218 7.85 -16.42 -0.48
CA ALA A 218 9.12 -15.85 -0.91
C ALA A 218 8.96 -14.94 -2.15
N ASP A 219 8.25 -15.38 -3.19
CA ASP A 219 8.06 -14.60 -4.42
C ASP A 219 7.21 -13.34 -4.17
N ILE A 220 6.14 -13.47 -3.39
CA ILE A 220 5.27 -12.33 -3.02
C ILE A 220 6.04 -11.32 -2.18
N PHE A 221 6.75 -11.78 -1.12
CA PHE A 221 7.51 -10.90 -0.24
C PHE A 221 8.65 -10.17 -0.98
N GLU A 222 9.39 -10.88 -1.84
CA GLU A 222 10.44 -10.26 -2.64
C GLU A 222 9.89 -9.29 -3.70
N ALA A 223 8.73 -9.57 -4.31
CA ALA A 223 8.05 -8.63 -5.19
C ALA A 223 7.62 -7.35 -4.45
N MET A 224 7.05 -7.49 -3.25
CA MET A 224 6.74 -6.35 -2.36
C MET A 224 8.00 -5.54 -2.06
N LYS A 225 9.07 -6.20 -1.61
CA LYS A 225 10.34 -5.57 -1.24
C LYS A 225 10.94 -4.76 -2.40
N ARG A 226 10.82 -5.25 -3.64
CA ARG A 226 11.27 -4.52 -4.85
C ARG A 226 10.27 -3.47 -5.33
N GLY A 227 9.07 -3.39 -4.76
CA GLY A 227 8.00 -2.50 -5.20
C GLY A 227 7.46 -2.87 -6.58
N GLU A 228 7.46 -4.16 -6.93
CA GLU A 228 6.89 -4.71 -8.17
C GLU A 228 5.35 -4.82 -8.03
N MET A 229 4.74 -3.71 -7.67
CA MET A 229 3.32 -3.61 -7.36
C MET A 229 2.79 -2.19 -7.55
N TYR A 230 1.48 -2.05 -7.48
CA TYR A 230 0.81 -0.77 -7.47
C TYR A 230 -0.44 -0.80 -6.56
N ALA A 231 -0.81 0.36 -6.01
CA ALA A 231 -2.04 0.55 -5.25
C ALA A 231 -3.20 0.90 -6.18
N THR A 232 -4.42 0.44 -5.90
CA THR A 232 -5.59 0.78 -6.71
C THR A 232 -6.91 0.67 -5.93
N THR A 233 -7.89 1.46 -6.40
CA THR A 233 -9.31 1.35 -6.02
C THR A 233 -10.20 1.10 -7.26
N GLY A 234 -9.60 0.61 -8.37
CA GLY A 234 -10.33 0.32 -9.61
C GLY A 234 -9.42 0.12 -10.82
N PRO A 235 -8.73 1.15 -11.32
CA PRO A 235 -7.92 1.03 -12.54
C PRO A 235 -6.75 0.05 -12.38
N GLU A 236 -6.42 -0.65 -13.47
CA GLU A 236 -5.26 -1.52 -13.55
C GLU A 236 -4.08 -0.81 -14.22
N ILE A 237 -2.86 -1.02 -13.70
CA ILE A 237 -1.61 -0.77 -14.41
C ILE A 237 -1.11 -2.12 -14.93
N ARG A 238 -1.28 -2.38 -16.22
CA ARG A 238 -0.98 -3.68 -16.85
C ARG A 238 0.48 -3.83 -17.19
N GLU A 239 1.07 -2.77 -17.76
CA GLU A 239 2.48 -2.72 -18.12
C GLU A 239 3.06 -1.35 -17.76
N LEU A 240 4.31 -1.34 -17.34
CA LEU A 240 5.07 -0.13 -17.07
C LEU A 240 6.55 -0.37 -17.38
N TRP A 241 7.11 0.40 -18.30
CA TRP A 241 8.53 0.28 -18.70
C TRP A 241 9.12 1.63 -19.10
N VAL A 242 10.43 1.66 -19.19
CA VAL A 242 11.19 2.76 -19.80
C VAL A 242 12.01 2.24 -20.98
N GLU A 243 12.03 2.99 -22.08
CA GLU A 243 12.86 2.72 -23.24
C GLU A 243 13.39 4.03 -23.83
N ASN A 244 14.74 4.11 -23.98
CA ASN A 244 15.43 5.28 -24.53
C ASN A 244 15.00 6.61 -23.85
N GLY A 245 14.87 6.61 -22.51
CA GLY A 245 14.48 7.77 -21.73
C GLY A 245 12.99 8.14 -21.83
N VAL A 246 12.15 7.27 -22.41
CA VAL A 246 10.70 7.46 -22.46
C VAL A 246 10.02 6.40 -21.58
N MET A 247 9.26 6.83 -20.59
CA MET A 247 8.37 5.97 -19.83
C MET A 247 7.09 5.68 -20.62
N HIS A 248 6.64 4.44 -20.53
CA HIS A 248 5.41 3.95 -21.14
C HIS A 248 4.56 3.26 -20.09
N VAL A 249 3.26 3.47 -20.13
CA VAL A 249 2.28 2.78 -19.28
C VAL A 249 1.11 2.28 -20.11
N VAL A 250 0.67 1.05 -19.82
CA VAL A 250 -0.60 0.47 -20.32
C VAL A 250 -1.50 0.21 -19.12
N THR A 251 -2.77 0.62 -19.25
CA THR A 251 -3.76 0.54 -18.16
C THR A 251 -5.04 -0.16 -18.63
N SER A 252 -5.96 -0.47 -17.70
CA SER A 252 -7.37 -0.63 -18.03
C SER A 252 -7.95 0.69 -18.56
N PRO A 253 -9.20 0.71 -19.09
CA PRO A 253 -9.83 1.95 -19.55
C PRO A 253 -9.88 3.02 -18.47
N CYS A 254 -9.24 4.17 -18.74
CA CYS A 254 -9.12 5.32 -17.82
C CYS A 254 -9.69 6.60 -18.43
N CYS A 255 -10.11 7.54 -17.59
CA CYS A 255 -10.45 8.91 -17.98
C CYS A 255 -9.23 9.86 -17.90
N ALA A 256 -8.19 9.49 -17.15
CA ALA A 256 -6.94 10.23 -17.10
C ALA A 256 -5.76 9.29 -16.78
N ILE A 257 -4.60 9.56 -17.40
CA ILE A 257 -3.32 8.91 -17.11
C ILE A 257 -2.26 9.98 -16.98
N SER A 258 -1.51 9.97 -15.88
CA SER A 258 -0.53 10.99 -15.53
C SER A 258 0.84 10.41 -15.24
N PHE A 259 1.89 11.04 -15.75
CA PHE A 259 3.24 10.93 -15.24
C PHE A 259 3.52 12.15 -14.38
N LEU A 260 3.74 11.95 -13.10
CA LEU A 260 3.98 12.98 -12.09
C LEU A 260 5.44 12.93 -11.66
N THR A 261 6.06 14.10 -11.53
CA THR A 261 7.49 14.22 -11.22
C THR A 261 7.72 14.99 -9.93
N SER A 262 8.98 15.10 -9.52
CA SER A 262 9.39 15.98 -8.41
C SER A 262 9.17 17.47 -8.65
N GLY A 263 8.79 17.88 -9.88
CA GLY A 263 8.59 19.27 -10.30
C GLY A 263 7.24 19.50 -10.98
N ARG A 264 7.18 20.53 -11.77
CA ARG A 264 5.98 20.90 -12.57
C ARG A 264 5.99 20.32 -13.99
N GLU A 265 7.08 19.68 -14.39
CA GLU A 265 7.21 19.01 -15.69
C GLU A 265 6.57 17.63 -15.59
N THR A 266 5.28 17.61 -15.71
CA THR A 266 4.40 16.44 -15.66
C THR A 266 3.72 16.27 -17.00
N SER A 267 3.14 15.09 -17.24
CA SER A 267 2.30 14.86 -18.43
C SER A 267 1.03 14.16 -18.01
N THR A 268 -0.10 14.81 -18.26
CA THR A 268 -1.42 14.22 -18.03
C THR A 268 -2.21 14.24 -19.32
N VAL A 269 -2.67 13.08 -19.75
CA VAL A 269 -3.68 12.97 -20.83
C VAL A 269 -5.05 12.69 -20.20
N ARG A 270 -6.08 13.28 -20.81
CA ARG A 270 -7.47 13.08 -20.39
C ARG A 270 -8.30 12.60 -21.55
N ALA A 271 -9.20 11.67 -21.30
CA ALA A 271 -10.16 11.20 -22.30
C ALA A 271 -11.09 12.33 -22.74
N HIS A 272 -11.42 12.34 -24.01
CA HIS A 272 -12.43 13.22 -24.61
C HIS A 272 -13.38 12.36 -25.45
N GLY A 273 -14.33 11.73 -24.78
CA GLY A 273 -15.22 10.72 -25.37
C GLY A 273 -14.77 9.31 -25.03
N ASP A 274 -13.89 8.72 -25.84
CA ASP A 274 -13.38 7.37 -25.62
C ASP A 274 -12.39 7.31 -24.43
N SER A 275 -12.31 6.12 -23.78
CA SER A 275 -11.35 5.89 -22.70
C SER A 275 -9.92 5.78 -23.21
N LEU A 276 -8.97 6.08 -22.33
CA LEU A 276 -7.53 5.93 -22.55
C LEU A 276 -7.03 4.60 -21.97
N THR A 277 -6.11 3.95 -22.66
CA THR A 277 -5.48 2.70 -22.19
C THR A 277 -3.97 2.75 -22.17
N GLU A 278 -3.37 3.83 -22.67
CA GLU A 278 -1.91 4.00 -22.69
C GLU A 278 -1.50 5.47 -22.63
N HIS A 279 -0.30 5.70 -22.14
CA HIS A 279 0.37 7.00 -22.21
C HIS A 279 1.89 6.83 -22.23
N ARG A 280 2.61 7.81 -22.76
CA ARG A 280 4.07 7.84 -22.76
C ARG A 280 4.59 9.23 -22.38
N PHE A 281 5.76 9.26 -21.75
CA PHE A 281 6.37 10.49 -21.27
C PHE A 281 7.89 10.46 -21.44
N ALA A 282 8.44 11.42 -22.16
CA ALA A 282 9.89 11.63 -22.22
C ALA A 282 10.36 12.15 -20.85
N VAL A 283 11.20 11.39 -20.18
CA VAL A 283 11.66 11.69 -18.82
C VAL A 283 12.64 12.85 -18.84
N PRO A 284 12.35 13.99 -18.15
CA PRO A 284 13.31 15.07 -18.05
C PRO A 284 14.49 14.70 -17.16
N GLU A 285 15.73 14.98 -17.58
CA GLU A 285 16.97 14.58 -16.88
C GLU A 285 17.14 15.19 -15.48
N HIS A 286 16.50 16.36 -15.22
CA HIS A 286 16.68 17.11 -13.97
C HIS A 286 15.60 16.86 -12.92
N VAL A 287 14.61 16.00 -13.20
CA VAL A 287 13.65 15.57 -12.17
C VAL A 287 14.29 14.50 -11.26
N LYS A 288 13.82 14.42 -10.02
CA LYS A 288 14.36 13.44 -9.06
C LYS A 288 13.70 12.07 -9.20
N PHE A 289 12.41 12.09 -9.54
CA PHE A 289 11.61 10.87 -9.72
C PHE A 289 10.49 11.10 -10.74
N VAL A 290 9.96 9.99 -11.25
CA VAL A 290 8.68 9.94 -11.98
C VAL A 290 7.81 8.83 -11.38
N ARG A 291 6.51 9.08 -11.24
CA ARG A 291 5.51 8.08 -10.86
C ARG A 291 4.29 8.15 -11.76
N VAL A 292 3.54 7.06 -11.85
CA VAL A 292 2.31 6.98 -12.63
C VAL A 292 1.11 7.08 -11.70
N GLN A 293 0.08 7.81 -12.17
CA GLN A 293 -1.25 7.80 -11.59
C GLN A 293 -2.28 7.68 -12.69
N ALA A 294 -3.23 6.75 -12.54
CA ALA A 294 -4.34 6.57 -13.45
C ALA A 294 -5.67 6.80 -12.70
N ALA A 295 -6.68 7.28 -13.41
CA ALA A 295 -8.03 7.45 -12.87
C ALA A 295 -9.07 6.93 -13.87
N ASP A 296 -10.08 6.21 -13.39
CA ASP A 296 -11.21 5.76 -14.18
C ASP A 296 -12.41 6.72 -14.13
N ALA A 297 -13.46 6.38 -14.86
CA ALA A 297 -14.67 7.20 -14.93
C ALA A 297 -15.54 7.09 -13.64
N ASN A 298 -15.29 6.11 -12.78
CA ASN A 298 -16.04 5.85 -11.56
C ASN A 298 -15.40 6.53 -10.32
N GLY A 299 -14.25 7.21 -10.53
CA GLY A 299 -13.49 7.87 -9.45
C GLY A 299 -12.39 7.00 -8.85
N GLY A 300 -12.25 5.75 -9.30
CA GLY A 300 -11.15 4.87 -8.92
C GLY A 300 -9.80 5.42 -9.38
N ARG A 301 -8.75 5.15 -8.61
CA ARG A 301 -7.38 5.60 -8.89
C ARG A 301 -6.37 4.48 -8.71
N ALA A 302 -5.30 4.52 -9.50
CA ALA A 302 -4.15 3.63 -9.35
C ALA A 302 -2.86 4.44 -9.23
N PHE A 303 -1.92 3.97 -8.40
CA PHE A 303 -0.67 4.66 -8.06
C PHE A 303 0.52 3.70 -8.16
N SER A 304 1.50 4.04 -9.00
CA SER A 304 2.81 3.38 -8.93
C SER A 304 3.69 4.01 -7.84
N ARG A 305 4.75 3.30 -7.44
CA ARG A 305 5.81 3.91 -6.64
C ARG A 305 6.51 5.04 -7.43
N PRO A 306 7.22 5.95 -6.73
CA PRO A 306 8.18 6.83 -7.40
C PRO A 306 9.40 6.02 -7.86
N TYR A 307 9.79 6.20 -9.12
CA TYR A 307 11.01 5.65 -9.72
C TYR A 307 12.06 6.75 -9.79
N ASP A 308 13.23 6.52 -9.23
CA ASP A 308 14.33 7.48 -9.30
C ASP A 308 14.82 7.68 -10.73
N ILE A 309 15.32 8.87 -11.02
CA ILE A 309 15.84 9.20 -12.34
C ILE A 309 16.94 8.22 -12.78
N SER A 310 17.77 7.72 -11.86
CA SER A 310 18.80 6.73 -12.12
C SER A 310 18.25 5.34 -12.48
N GLU A 311 16.99 5.07 -12.21
CA GLU A 311 16.31 3.86 -12.68
C GLU A 311 15.80 4.02 -14.13
N LEU A 312 15.61 5.26 -14.58
CA LEU A 312 14.90 5.61 -15.82
C LEU A 312 15.82 6.01 -16.95
N LEU A 313 16.98 6.54 -16.64
CA LEU A 313 18.03 6.98 -17.58
C LEU A 313 19.33 6.22 -17.34
#